data_d29fa6708339030a84697c138a5ac6a7
#
_entry.id   d29fa6708339030a84697c138a5ac6a7
#
_cell.length_a   1.000
_cell.length_b   1.000
_cell.length_c   1.000
_cell.angle_alpha   90.00
_cell.angle_beta   90.00
_cell.angle_gamma   90.00
#
_symmetry.space_group_name_H-M   'P 1'
#
loop_
_entity.id
_entity.type
_entity.pdbx_description
1 polymer ?
#
loop_
_entity_poly.entity_id
_entity_poly.type
_entity_poly.pdbx_seq_one_letter_code
_entity_poly.pdbx_strand_id
1 'polypeptide(L)'
;MIPPVLRGLPLALLLGTAACGAHAQSYPVEVANCFETTRFTGPPKRPMVHDTNMTQTMLDLGLADRLVAVSGIAGAEHRLVAPPGIVAALPRLPDRAPTLEAVLSVDPDFLFAGWSYGFNEARGLTPARLAEMGVATYTLRESCIRIGPREPIGMDTLYADLLALGKIFGISDRAEAMVADFRRRVAAVTERTGTAADRPRVMYCDDCHTEGAPLSVGREGMTSLLMELAGGRNIFDDIPNSYVRVSWEEMVRRNPQWIIVSDHRIPAEATIRNLLAAPQLADVEAVRERRFIVLTYAEQTPSTRNVDALERMARTLHPELFQR
;
A
#
# COMPACT_ATOMS: atom_id res chain seq x y z
N MET A 1 -34.10 55.88 -55.99
CA MET A 1 -33.49 54.54 -56.09
C MET A 1 -32.78 54.26 -54.73
N ILE A 2 -33.39 53.43 -53.91
CA ILE A 2 -32.92 53.07 -52.57
C ILE A 2 -32.43 51.60 -52.66
N PRO A 3 -31.23 51.25 -52.22
CA PRO A 3 -30.74 49.88 -52.28
C PRO A 3 -31.30 49.02 -51.13
N PRO A 4 -31.38 47.68 -51.28
CA PRO A 4 -32.03 46.82 -50.33
C PRO A 4 -31.04 46.46 -49.18
N VAL A 5 -31.58 46.47 -47.96
CA VAL A 5 -30.92 46.09 -46.72
C VAL A 5 -30.86 44.56 -46.65
N LEU A 6 -29.64 44.00 -46.63
CA LEU A 6 -29.41 42.57 -46.30
C LEU A 6 -29.66 42.34 -44.80
N ARG A 7 -30.65 41.50 -44.51
CA ARG A 7 -30.89 40.96 -43.17
C ARG A 7 -29.95 39.78 -42.93
N GLY A 8 -28.98 39.96 -42.01
CA GLY A 8 -28.13 38.88 -41.50
C GLY A 8 -28.94 37.94 -40.60
N LEU A 9 -28.90 36.63 -40.90
CA LEU A 9 -29.35 35.56 -39.97
C LEU A 9 -28.38 35.40 -38.81
N PRO A 10 -28.86 35.24 -37.57
CA PRO A 10 -27.98 34.88 -36.44
C PRO A 10 -27.66 33.38 -36.52
N LEU A 11 -26.36 33.05 -36.55
CA LEU A 11 -25.84 31.71 -36.44
C LEU A 11 -25.96 31.28 -34.97
N ALA A 12 -26.91 30.42 -34.63
CA ALA A 12 -27.06 29.83 -33.31
C ALA A 12 -25.98 28.78 -33.09
N LEU A 13 -25.00 29.08 -32.21
CA LEU A 13 -23.95 28.17 -31.78
C LEU A 13 -24.58 27.19 -30.78
N LEU A 14 -24.86 25.96 -31.21
CA LEU A 14 -25.25 24.84 -30.34
C LEU A 14 -24.02 24.35 -29.56
N LEU A 15 -23.87 24.82 -28.32
CA LEU A 15 -22.95 24.25 -27.35
C LEU A 15 -23.49 22.88 -26.90
N GLY A 16 -23.01 21.82 -27.53
CA GLY A 16 -23.24 20.46 -27.09
C GLY A 16 -22.52 20.21 -25.75
N THR A 17 -23.26 20.21 -24.63
CA THR A 17 -22.79 19.71 -23.35
C THR A 17 -22.65 18.18 -23.47
N ALA A 18 -21.40 17.69 -23.62
CA ALA A 18 -21.12 16.28 -23.45
C ALA A 18 -21.34 15.96 -21.97
N ALA A 19 -22.51 15.44 -21.62
CA ALA A 19 -22.75 14.83 -20.33
C ALA A 19 -21.87 13.57 -20.25
N CYS A 20 -20.78 13.66 -19.45
CA CYS A 20 -20.00 12.50 -19.06
C CYS A 20 -20.92 11.63 -18.20
N GLY A 21 -21.62 10.68 -18.82
CA GLY A 21 -22.50 9.74 -18.12
C GLY A 21 -21.63 8.85 -17.23
N ALA A 22 -21.69 9.05 -15.92
CA ALA A 22 -21.18 8.08 -14.97
C ALA A 22 -21.91 6.76 -15.23
N HIS A 23 -21.23 5.78 -15.78
CA HIS A 23 -21.79 4.45 -15.99
C HIS A 23 -21.98 3.82 -14.61
N ALA A 24 -23.21 3.72 -14.14
CA ALA A 24 -23.52 2.99 -12.92
C ALA A 24 -23.07 1.53 -13.12
N GLN A 25 -22.13 1.08 -12.29
CA GLN A 25 -21.64 -0.29 -12.36
C GLN A 25 -22.79 -1.28 -12.15
N SER A 26 -22.91 -2.27 -13.03
CA SER A 26 -23.91 -3.32 -12.89
C SER A 26 -23.39 -4.44 -12.00
N TYR A 27 -24.24 -4.92 -11.08
CA TYR A 27 -24.01 -6.12 -10.29
C TYR A 27 -24.80 -7.30 -10.86
N PRO A 28 -24.38 -8.55 -10.61
CA PRO A 28 -23.26 -8.99 -9.79
C PRO A 28 -21.90 -8.74 -10.46
N VAL A 29 -20.85 -8.56 -9.61
CA VAL A 29 -19.47 -8.52 -10.07
C VAL A 29 -18.69 -9.69 -9.48
N GLU A 30 -17.69 -10.17 -10.21
CA GLU A 30 -16.78 -11.21 -9.78
C GLU A 30 -15.36 -10.63 -9.71
N VAL A 31 -14.66 -10.94 -8.62
CA VAL A 31 -13.27 -10.53 -8.41
C VAL A 31 -12.44 -11.73 -7.98
N ALA A 32 -11.21 -11.79 -8.49
CA ALA A 32 -10.22 -12.75 -7.99
C ALA A 32 -9.84 -12.38 -6.56
N ASN A 33 -9.92 -13.33 -5.64
CA ASN A 33 -9.66 -13.19 -4.22
C ASN A 33 -8.76 -14.33 -3.77
N CYS A 34 -7.44 -14.11 -3.77
CA CYS A 34 -6.42 -15.15 -3.70
C CYS A 34 -6.61 -16.20 -4.82
N PHE A 35 -6.90 -17.43 -4.46
CA PHE A 35 -7.01 -18.58 -5.37
C PHE A 35 -8.47 -18.89 -5.74
N GLU A 36 -9.40 -18.05 -5.32
CA GLU A 36 -10.82 -18.19 -5.52
C GLU A 36 -11.40 -16.97 -6.25
N THR A 37 -12.62 -17.11 -6.73
CA THR A 37 -13.41 -16.00 -7.25
C THR A 37 -14.54 -15.70 -6.28
N THR A 38 -14.61 -14.46 -5.80
CA THR A 38 -15.70 -14.00 -4.94
C THR A 38 -16.69 -13.19 -5.77
N ARG A 39 -17.98 -13.52 -5.61
CA ARG A 39 -19.10 -12.84 -6.30
C ARG A 39 -19.78 -11.89 -5.32
N PHE A 40 -19.93 -10.63 -5.74
CA PHE A 40 -20.65 -9.58 -5.02
C PHE A 40 -21.93 -9.22 -5.77
N THR A 41 -23.08 -9.30 -5.09
CA THR A 41 -24.40 -9.01 -5.66
C THR A 41 -24.78 -7.53 -5.56
N GLY A 42 -24.02 -6.75 -4.85
CA GLY A 42 -24.14 -5.31 -4.64
C GLY A 42 -22.94 -4.76 -3.89
N PRO A 43 -22.78 -3.44 -3.81
CA PRO A 43 -21.72 -2.84 -3.02
C PRO A 43 -21.94 -3.10 -1.51
N PRO A 44 -20.88 -3.37 -0.74
CA PRO A 44 -20.99 -3.49 0.71
C PRO A 44 -21.61 -2.25 1.35
N LYS A 45 -22.52 -2.47 2.30
CA LYS A 45 -23.22 -1.40 3.03
C LYS A 45 -22.60 -1.12 4.40
N ARG A 46 -21.95 -2.12 4.97
CA ARG A 46 -21.34 -2.09 6.30
C ARG A 46 -19.90 -2.63 6.26
N PRO A 47 -19.02 -2.03 5.44
CA PRO A 47 -17.66 -2.53 5.30
C PRO A 47 -16.81 -2.21 6.51
N MET A 48 -15.98 -3.19 6.89
CA MET A 48 -14.91 -3.05 7.86
C MET A 48 -13.56 -3.23 7.16
N VAL A 49 -12.52 -2.60 7.67
CA VAL A 49 -11.14 -2.78 7.21
C VAL A 49 -10.20 -2.99 8.39
N HIS A 50 -9.19 -3.83 8.17
CA HIS A 50 -8.15 -4.07 9.17
C HIS A 50 -6.80 -3.60 8.65
N ASP A 51 -5.97 -3.07 9.60
CA ASP A 51 -4.60 -2.60 9.44
C ASP A 51 -4.45 -1.25 8.71
N THR A 52 -3.32 -0.58 9.01
CA THR A 52 -3.05 0.80 8.59
C THR A 52 -2.95 0.95 7.07
N ASN A 53 -2.30 0.00 6.39
CA ASN A 53 -2.08 0.04 4.94
C ASN A 53 -3.40 -0.13 4.15
N MET A 54 -4.26 -1.07 4.58
CA MET A 54 -5.56 -1.28 3.95
C MET A 54 -6.54 -0.16 4.31
N THR A 55 -6.49 0.35 5.55
CA THR A 55 -7.25 1.56 5.93
C THR A 55 -6.84 2.74 5.04
N GLN A 56 -5.54 2.98 4.84
CA GLN A 56 -5.06 4.03 3.94
C GLN A 56 -5.61 3.87 2.51
N THR A 57 -5.62 2.63 2.01
CA THR A 57 -6.17 2.34 0.68
C THR A 57 -7.65 2.69 0.59
N MET A 58 -8.45 2.35 1.62
CA MET A 58 -9.88 2.71 1.66
C MET A 58 -10.09 4.23 1.75
N LEU A 59 -9.26 4.95 2.49
CA LEU A 59 -9.30 6.42 2.56
C LEU A 59 -9.01 7.06 1.20
N ASP A 60 -7.97 6.62 0.51
CA ASP A 60 -7.56 7.17 -0.78
C ASP A 60 -8.56 6.83 -1.91
N LEU A 61 -9.25 5.71 -1.80
CA LEU A 61 -10.39 5.37 -2.64
C LEU A 61 -11.67 6.17 -2.29
N GLY A 62 -11.63 7.03 -1.25
CA GLY A 62 -12.76 7.86 -0.83
C GLY A 62 -13.91 7.07 -0.21
N LEU A 63 -13.59 6.00 0.50
CA LEU A 63 -14.56 5.10 1.12
C LEU A 63 -14.69 5.29 2.64
N ALA A 64 -14.05 6.33 3.20
CA ALA A 64 -14.05 6.59 4.65
C ALA A 64 -15.45 6.61 5.26
N ASP A 65 -16.38 7.33 4.63
CA ASP A 65 -17.75 7.51 5.12
C ASP A 65 -18.61 6.24 5.06
N ARG A 66 -18.14 5.21 4.34
CA ARG A 66 -18.81 3.91 4.27
C ARG A 66 -18.40 2.96 5.38
N LEU A 67 -17.23 3.17 6.00
CA LEU A 67 -16.67 2.25 6.98
C LEU A 67 -17.49 2.23 8.27
N VAL A 68 -17.94 1.04 8.68
CA VAL A 68 -18.58 0.85 9.99
C VAL A 68 -17.58 0.58 11.09
N ALA A 69 -16.38 0.11 10.75
CA ALA A 69 -15.28 -0.01 11.69
C ALA A 69 -13.92 -0.09 10.96
N VAL A 70 -12.89 0.34 11.68
CA VAL A 70 -11.49 0.10 11.36
C VAL A 70 -10.80 -0.54 12.56
N SER A 71 -9.83 -1.40 12.33
CA SER A 71 -9.02 -2.01 13.40
C SER A 71 -7.54 -2.05 12.98
N GLY A 72 -6.65 -2.33 13.94
CA GLY A 72 -5.21 -2.41 13.66
C GLY A 72 -4.49 -1.07 13.50
N ILE A 73 -5.18 0.05 13.68
CA ILE A 73 -4.59 1.39 13.54
C ILE A 73 -4.25 2.06 14.88
N ALA A 74 -4.54 1.42 16.01
CA ALA A 74 -4.32 2.00 17.34
C ALA A 74 -2.86 2.44 17.56
N GLY A 75 -2.67 3.74 17.84
CA GLY A 75 -1.35 4.36 17.99
C GLY A 75 -0.61 4.66 16.67
N ALA A 76 -1.24 4.39 15.52
CA ALA A 76 -0.72 4.68 14.19
C ALA A 76 -1.59 5.69 13.41
N GLU A 77 -2.63 6.24 14.02
CA GLU A 77 -3.59 7.13 13.37
C GLU A 77 -2.93 8.36 12.76
N HIS A 78 -1.91 8.90 13.44
CA HIS A 78 -1.16 10.07 12.99
C HIS A 78 -0.30 9.80 11.74
N ARG A 79 -0.15 8.54 11.33
CA ARG A 79 0.55 8.11 10.11
C ARG A 79 -0.38 7.92 8.91
N LEU A 80 -1.70 7.95 9.14
CA LEU A 80 -2.68 7.94 8.06
C LEU A 80 -2.74 9.32 7.41
N VAL A 81 -2.74 9.33 6.09
CA VAL A 81 -2.83 10.55 5.29
C VAL A 81 -4.25 10.71 4.77
N ALA A 82 -4.95 11.71 5.26
CA ALA A 82 -6.31 12.03 4.85
C ALA A 82 -6.61 13.52 5.12
N PRO A 83 -7.68 14.08 4.53
CA PRO A 83 -8.15 15.41 4.89
C PRO A 83 -8.41 15.56 6.40
N PRO A 84 -8.27 16.77 6.97
CA PRO A 84 -8.51 17.00 8.39
C PRO A 84 -9.85 16.46 8.86
N GLY A 85 -9.85 15.83 10.03
CA GLY A 85 -11.05 15.27 10.65
C GLY A 85 -11.46 13.87 10.18
N ILE A 86 -11.07 13.43 9.00
CA ILE A 86 -11.46 12.10 8.48
C ILE A 86 -10.94 10.98 9.39
N VAL A 87 -9.64 10.98 9.72
CA VAL A 87 -9.05 9.94 10.57
C VAL A 87 -9.66 9.96 11.99
N ALA A 88 -9.95 11.14 12.53
CA ALA A 88 -10.58 11.28 13.84
C ALA A 88 -12.02 10.75 13.88
N ALA A 89 -12.72 10.84 12.76
CA ALA A 89 -14.12 10.38 12.63
C ALA A 89 -14.27 8.88 12.35
N LEU A 90 -13.17 8.16 12.04
CA LEU A 90 -13.24 6.72 11.76
C LEU A 90 -13.78 5.95 12.96
N PRO A 91 -14.82 5.12 12.79
CA PRO A 91 -15.27 4.20 13.85
C PRO A 91 -14.19 3.15 14.12
N ARG A 92 -13.76 2.97 15.37
CA ARG A 92 -12.61 2.12 15.70
C ARG A 92 -12.97 0.97 16.60
N LEU A 93 -12.42 -0.20 16.29
CA LEU A 93 -12.29 -1.26 17.27
C LEU A 93 -11.02 -1.06 18.10
N PRO A 94 -11.05 -1.30 19.41
CA PRO A 94 -9.92 -1.04 20.31
C PRO A 94 -8.72 -1.96 20.08
N ASP A 95 -8.94 -3.15 19.51
CA ASP A 95 -7.94 -4.19 19.41
C ASP A 95 -7.03 -4.01 18.19
N ARG A 96 -5.72 -4.19 18.39
CA ARG A 96 -4.74 -4.19 17.30
C ARG A 96 -4.89 -5.37 16.35
N ALA A 97 -5.29 -6.53 16.88
CA ALA A 97 -5.53 -7.74 16.12
C ALA A 97 -6.97 -8.21 16.41
N PRO A 98 -7.90 -8.08 15.46
CA PRO A 98 -9.29 -8.39 15.70
C PRO A 98 -9.49 -9.87 15.97
N THR A 99 -10.43 -10.20 16.88
CA THR A 99 -11.00 -11.53 17.03
C THR A 99 -12.26 -11.65 16.18
N LEU A 100 -12.74 -12.88 15.97
CA LEU A 100 -14.01 -13.09 15.26
C LEU A 100 -15.16 -12.36 15.96
N GLU A 101 -15.23 -12.44 17.29
CA GLU A 101 -16.26 -11.78 18.09
C GLU A 101 -16.20 -10.25 17.95
N ALA A 102 -14.99 -9.68 17.97
CA ALA A 102 -14.81 -8.24 17.80
C ALA A 102 -15.26 -7.79 16.39
N VAL A 103 -14.96 -8.56 15.35
CA VAL A 103 -15.45 -8.29 14.01
C VAL A 103 -16.96 -8.35 13.95
N LEU A 104 -17.57 -9.43 14.46
CA LEU A 104 -19.02 -9.61 14.42
C LEU A 104 -19.79 -8.60 15.28
N SER A 105 -19.16 -8.02 16.31
CA SER A 105 -19.79 -7.03 17.20
C SER A 105 -20.23 -5.75 16.52
N VAL A 106 -19.66 -5.43 15.36
CA VAL A 106 -20.01 -4.25 14.55
C VAL A 106 -20.92 -4.59 13.37
N ASP A 107 -21.40 -5.83 13.28
CA ASP A 107 -22.34 -6.34 12.27
C ASP A 107 -21.90 -5.94 10.83
N PRO A 108 -20.69 -6.31 10.39
CA PRO A 108 -20.21 -5.96 9.06
C PRO A 108 -20.80 -6.92 8.02
N ASP A 109 -21.00 -6.43 6.80
CA ASP A 109 -21.30 -7.28 5.63
C ASP A 109 -20.08 -7.55 4.77
N PHE A 110 -18.95 -6.91 5.08
CA PHE A 110 -17.70 -7.03 4.34
C PHE A 110 -16.50 -6.76 5.24
N LEU A 111 -15.41 -7.51 5.04
CA LEU A 111 -14.13 -7.26 5.68
C LEU A 111 -13.00 -7.26 4.63
N PHE A 112 -12.23 -6.16 4.56
CA PHE A 112 -10.95 -6.11 3.86
C PHE A 112 -9.82 -6.33 4.87
N ALA A 113 -9.12 -7.45 4.72
CA ALA A 113 -8.00 -7.86 5.57
C ALA A 113 -7.01 -8.71 4.74
N GLY A 114 -5.94 -9.20 5.35
CA GLY A 114 -4.98 -10.08 4.69
C GLY A 114 -4.51 -11.19 5.62
N TRP A 115 -3.91 -12.25 5.07
CA TRP A 115 -3.25 -13.29 5.84
C TRP A 115 -2.02 -12.71 6.56
N SER A 116 -1.96 -12.90 7.87
CA SER A 116 -1.04 -12.21 8.79
C SER A 116 -1.27 -10.70 8.93
N TYR A 117 -2.28 -10.16 8.23
CA TYR A 117 -2.80 -8.79 8.33
C TYR A 117 -4.28 -8.81 8.73
N GLY A 118 -4.62 -9.51 9.79
CA GLY A 118 -5.98 -9.72 10.30
C GLY A 118 -6.39 -11.17 10.23
N PHE A 119 -6.46 -11.79 9.05
CA PHE A 119 -6.80 -13.21 8.92
C PHE A 119 -5.75 -14.10 9.58
N ASN A 120 -6.24 -15.04 10.40
CA ASN A 120 -5.39 -15.93 11.17
C ASN A 120 -6.15 -17.20 11.57
N GLU A 121 -5.67 -18.37 11.14
CA GLU A 121 -6.26 -19.68 11.45
C GLU A 121 -6.33 -19.95 12.96
N ALA A 122 -5.23 -19.67 13.68
CA ALA A 122 -5.16 -19.95 15.12
C ALA A 122 -6.14 -19.10 15.94
N ARG A 123 -6.63 -17.97 15.40
CA ARG A 123 -7.65 -17.11 16.02
C ARG A 123 -9.05 -17.36 15.49
N GLY A 124 -9.21 -18.29 14.55
CA GLY A 124 -10.48 -18.57 13.90
C GLY A 124 -11.04 -17.42 13.06
N LEU A 125 -10.23 -16.40 12.74
CA LEU A 125 -10.64 -15.30 11.88
C LEU A 125 -10.15 -15.59 10.45
N THR A 126 -11.00 -16.25 9.67
CA THR A 126 -10.69 -16.66 8.30
C THR A 126 -11.82 -16.26 7.35
N PRO A 127 -11.53 -16.09 6.03
CA PRO A 127 -12.56 -15.82 5.02
C PRO A 127 -13.69 -16.86 5.04
N ALA A 128 -13.36 -18.14 5.15
CA ALA A 128 -14.34 -19.24 5.19
C ALA A 128 -15.29 -19.09 6.39
N ARG A 129 -14.74 -18.82 7.59
CA ARG A 129 -15.53 -18.67 8.80
C ARG A 129 -16.44 -17.44 8.75
N LEU A 130 -15.95 -16.35 8.15
CA LEU A 130 -16.74 -15.13 7.98
C LEU A 130 -17.88 -15.34 6.96
N ALA A 131 -17.62 -16.09 5.90
CA ALA A 131 -18.66 -16.42 4.91
C ALA A 131 -19.82 -17.24 5.52
N GLU A 132 -19.54 -18.17 6.45
CA GLU A 132 -20.57 -18.88 7.23
C GLU A 132 -21.45 -17.93 8.04
N MET A 133 -20.91 -16.77 8.43
CA MET A 133 -21.61 -15.72 9.19
C MET A 133 -22.23 -14.64 8.29
N GLY A 134 -22.20 -14.81 6.95
CA GLY A 134 -22.75 -13.87 6.00
C GLY A 134 -21.85 -12.64 5.73
N VAL A 135 -20.61 -12.64 6.18
CA VAL A 135 -19.65 -11.55 5.96
C VAL A 135 -18.77 -11.89 4.75
N ALA A 136 -18.94 -11.15 3.66
CA ALA A 136 -18.06 -11.26 2.50
C ALA A 136 -16.66 -10.73 2.82
N THR A 137 -15.63 -11.24 2.15
CA THR A 137 -14.26 -10.79 2.37
C THR A 137 -13.57 -10.43 1.06
N TYR A 138 -12.62 -9.51 1.15
CA TYR A 138 -11.58 -9.34 0.16
C TYR A 138 -10.23 -9.46 0.86
N THR A 139 -9.35 -10.28 0.29
CA THR A 139 -8.03 -10.57 0.88
C THR A 139 -6.96 -9.74 0.18
N LEU A 140 -6.16 -9.00 0.94
CA LEU A 140 -4.98 -8.31 0.41
C LEU A 140 -4.12 -9.30 -0.40
N ARG A 141 -3.97 -9.04 -1.68
CA ARG A 141 -3.43 -10.00 -2.65
C ARG A 141 -2.01 -10.45 -2.35
N GLU A 142 -1.16 -9.53 -1.89
CA GLU A 142 0.21 -9.87 -1.48
C GLU A 142 0.24 -10.96 -0.40
N SER A 143 -0.74 -10.97 0.48
CA SER A 143 -0.81 -11.92 1.59
C SER A 143 -1.21 -13.34 1.18
N CYS A 144 -1.66 -13.54 -0.06
CA CYS A 144 -2.08 -14.85 -0.57
C CYS A 144 -0.93 -15.87 -0.62
N ILE A 145 0.31 -15.40 -0.72
CA ILE A 145 1.51 -16.26 -0.64
C ILE A 145 1.63 -17.03 0.68
N ARG A 146 0.86 -16.65 1.70
CA ARG A 146 0.85 -17.29 3.02
C ARG A 146 0.04 -18.59 3.04
N ILE A 147 -0.87 -18.74 2.09
CA ILE A 147 -1.81 -19.87 2.03
C ILE A 147 -1.76 -20.65 0.72
N GLY A 148 -0.88 -20.29 -0.19
CA GLY A 148 -0.78 -20.94 -1.51
C GLY A 148 0.55 -20.72 -2.21
N PRO A 149 0.57 -20.91 -3.52
CA PRO A 149 1.76 -20.71 -4.32
C PRO A 149 2.38 -19.33 -4.15
N ARG A 150 3.70 -19.27 -4.16
CA ARG A 150 4.43 -18.00 -4.12
C ARG A 150 4.53 -17.44 -5.54
N GLU A 151 3.85 -16.32 -5.75
CA GLU A 151 3.97 -15.55 -6.98
C GLU A 151 4.89 -14.35 -6.73
N PRO A 152 5.69 -13.94 -7.73
CA PRO A 152 6.48 -12.71 -7.62
C PRO A 152 5.57 -11.51 -7.36
N ILE A 153 5.95 -10.68 -6.39
CA ILE A 153 5.26 -9.43 -6.13
C ILE A 153 5.67 -8.40 -7.17
N GLY A 154 4.68 -7.74 -7.75
CA GLY A 154 4.85 -6.61 -8.67
C GLY A 154 3.91 -5.46 -8.30
N MET A 155 4.08 -4.31 -8.93
CA MET A 155 3.10 -3.21 -8.78
C MET A 155 1.71 -3.62 -9.26
N ASP A 156 1.62 -4.57 -10.20
CA ASP A 156 0.33 -5.13 -10.64
C ASP A 156 -0.42 -5.87 -9.52
N THR A 157 0.27 -6.37 -8.49
CA THR A 157 -0.37 -6.92 -7.28
C THR A 157 -1.21 -5.85 -6.57
N LEU A 158 -0.64 -4.65 -6.36
CA LEU A 158 -1.35 -3.50 -5.79
C LEU A 158 -2.46 -3.00 -6.73
N TYR A 159 -2.18 -2.90 -8.03
CA TYR A 159 -3.18 -2.44 -9.00
C TYR A 159 -4.38 -3.36 -9.06
N ALA A 160 -4.17 -4.68 -8.94
CA ALA A 160 -5.25 -5.65 -8.89
C ALA A 160 -6.14 -5.47 -7.66
N ASP A 161 -5.56 -5.16 -6.48
CA ASP A 161 -6.33 -4.86 -5.27
C ASP A 161 -7.21 -3.60 -5.47
N LEU A 162 -6.64 -2.52 -6.03
CA LEU A 162 -7.36 -1.27 -6.27
C LEU A 162 -8.53 -1.47 -7.25
N LEU A 163 -8.29 -2.18 -8.35
CA LEU A 163 -9.32 -2.45 -9.36
C LEU A 163 -10.41 -3.38 -8.80
N ALA A 164 -10.04 -4.38 -7.98
CA ALA A 164 -11.00 -5.26 -7.32
C ALA A 164 -11.89 -4.48 -6.35
N LEU A 165 -11.29 -3.65 -5.48
CA LEU A 165 -12.03 -2.77 -4.58
C LEU A 165 -12.92 -1.78 -5.37
N GLY A 166 -12.42 -1.25 -6.48
CA GLY A 166 -13.20 -0.42 -7.39
C GLY A 166 -14.48 -1.10 -7.86
N LYS A 167 -14.37 -2.35 -8.31
CA LYS A 167 -15.52 -3.18 -8.72
C LYS A 167 -16.44 -3.51 -7.53
N ILE A 168 -15.88 -3.94 -6.38
CA ILE A 168 -16.67 -4.31 -5.19
C ILE A 168 -17.51 -3.13 -4.71
N PHE A 169 -16.96 -1.92 -4.70
CA PHE A 169 -17.64 -0.73 -4.17
C PHE A 169 -18.36 0.13 -5.21
N GLY A 170 -18.36 -0.25 -6.49
CA GLY A 170 -19.01 0.50 -7.56
C GLY A 170 -18.33 1.84 -7.88
N ILE A 171 -17.03 1.89 -7.76
CA ILE A 171 -16.18 3.08 -8.01
C ILE A 171 -15.06 2.77 -9.00
N SER A 172 -15.34 1.92 -10.00
CA SER A 172 -14.35 1.45 -10.98
C SER A 172 -13.62 2.60 -11.68
N ASP A 173 -14.32 3.65 -12.12
CA ASP A 173 -13.71 4.80 -12.79
C ASP A 173 -12.63 5.47 -11.91
N ARG A 174 -12.89 5.61 -10.59
CA ARG A 174 -11.93 6.17 -9.65
C ARG A 174 -10.70 5.27 -9.48
N ALA A 175 -10.93 3.97 -9.32
CA ALA A 175 -9.85 2.99 -9.16
C ALA A 175 -8.98 2.91 -10.42
N GLU A 176 -9.59 2.91 -11.60
CA GLU A 176 -8.91 2.91 -12.90
C GLU A 176 -8.08 4.18 -13.11
N ALA A 177 -8.65 5.34 -12.80
CA ALA A 177 -7.92 6.61 -12.86
C ALA A 177 -6.70 6.62 -11.92
N MET A 178 -6.85 6.11 -10.69
CA MET A 178 -5.76 5.98 -9.72
C MET A 178 -4.67 5.03 -10.23
N VAL A 179 -5.04 3.87 -10.73
CA VAL A 179 -4.09 2.89 -11.29
C VAL A 179 -3.37 3.46 -12.52
N ALA A 180 -4.07 4.18 -13.39
CA ALA A 180 -3.46 4.84 -14.55
C ALA A 180 -2.44 5.90 -14.11
N ASP A 181 -2.75 6.68 -13.06
CA ASP A 181 -1.80 7.63 -12.48
C ASP A 181 -0.56 6.93 -11.92
N PHE A 182 -0.76 5.90 -11.11
CA PHE A 182 0.33 5.14 -10.51
C PHE A 182 1.25 4.50 -11.56
N ARG A 183 0.67 3.91 -12.61
CA ARG A 183 1.45 3.37 -13.73
C ARG A 183 2.33 4.42 -14.38
N ARG A 184 1.81 5.63 -14.64
CA ARG A 184 2.60 6.73 -15.22
C ARG A 184 3.76 7.13 -14.30
N ARG A 185 3.47 7.30 -12.99
CA ARG A 185 4.47 7.71 -11.99
C ARG A 185 5.55 6.66 -11.82
N VAL A 186 5.19 5.38 -11.71
CA VAL A 186 6.14 4.26 -11.63
C VAL A 186 7.00 4.21 -12.89
N ALA A 187 6.40 4.30 -14.08
CA ALA A 187 7.15 4.32 -15.36
C ALA A 187 8.14 5.48 -15.40
N ALA A 188 7.75 6.69 -14.98
CA ALA A 188 8.63 7.86 -14.95
C ALA A 188 9.82 7.70 -13.99
N VAL A 189 9.65 6.96 -12.90
CA VAL A 189 10.76 6.63 -11.99
C VAL A 189 11.66 5.58 -12.61
N THR A 190 11.09 4.46 -13.07
CA THR A 190 11.87 3.32 -13.58
C THR A 190 12.63 3.64 -14.87
N GLU A 191 12.11 4.54 -15.71
CA GLU A 191 12.83 5.05 -16.88
C GLU A 191 14.12 5.77 -16.45
N ARG A 192 14.07 6.57 -15.40
CA ARG A 192 15.25 7.29 -14.89
C ARG A 192 16.21 6.36 -14.16
N THR A 193 15.70 5.57 -13.20
CA THR A 193 16.53 4.67 -12.39
C THR A 193 17.15 3.55 -13.22
N GLY A 194 16.54 3.17 -14.36
CA GLY A 194 17.09 2.23 -15.32
C GLY A 194 18.37 2.72 -16.01
N THR A 195 18.67 4.02 -15.97
CA THR A 195 19.91 4.62 -16.49
C THR A 195 21.00 4.80 -15.42
N ALA A 196 20.72 4.43 -14.17
CA ALA A 196 21.68 4.57 -13.08
C ALA A 196 22.94 3.74 -13.34
N ALA A 197 24.10 4.35 -13.16
CA ALA A 197 25.39 3.68 -13.31
C ALA A 197 25.65 2.67 -12.19
N ASP A 198 25.16 2.97 -11.00
CA ASP A 198 25.29 2.16 -9.78
C ASP A 198 23.93 1.85 -9.17
N ARG A 199 23.85 0.74 -8.45
CA ARG A 199 22.70 0.33 -7.66
C ARG A 199 23.10 0.26 -6.19
N PRO A 200 22.84 1.29 -5.39
CA PRO A 200 23.19 1.31 -3.96
C PRO A 200 22.65 0.09 -3.22
N ARG A 201 23.46 -0.47 -2.34
CA ARG A 201 23.07 -1.56 -1.44
C ARG A 201 22.16 -0.99 -0.35
N VAL A 202 20.96 -1.54 -0.25
CA VAL A 202 19.93 -1.06 0.69
C VAL A 202 19.51 -2.19 1.60
N MET A 203 19.41 -1.92 2.90
CA MET A 203 18.78 -2.80 3.87
C MET A 203 17.45 -2.21 4.33
N TYR A 204 16.46 -3.05 4.51
CA TYR A 204 15.24 -2.71 5.24
C TYR A 204 15.35 -3.20 6.69
N CYS A 205 14.92 -2.35 7.62
CA CYS A 205 14.92 -2.57 9.04
C CYS A 205 13.51 -2.38 9.58
N ASP A 206 12.77 -3.47 9.75
CA ASP A 206 11.42 -3.45 10.33
C ASP A 206 11.47 -3.42 11.87
N ASP A 207 12.26 -4.33 12.43
CA ASP A 207 12.52 -4.43 13.87
C ASP A 207 14.03 -4.61 14.08
N CYS A 208 14.70 -3.53 14.46
CA CYS A 208 16.12 -3.48 14.74
C CYS A 208 16.41 -2.97 16.17
N HIS A 209 15.51 -3.23 17.10
CA HIS A 209 15.63 -2.76 18.48
C HIS A 209 16.09 -3.82 19.43
N THR A 210 15.82 -5.07 19.09
CA THR A 210 16.03 -6.19 20.00
C THR A 210 17.49 -6.59 20.03
N GLU A 211 17.93 -7.12 21.16
CA GLU A 211 19.20 -7.82 21.30
C GLU A 211 19.30 -9.05 20.38
N GLY A 212 18.19 -9.40 19.71
CA GLY A 212 18.07 -10.51 18.77
C GLY A 212 18.39 -10.13 17.33
N ALA A 213 18.06 -11.04 16.43
CA ALA A 213 18.24 -10.89 14.99
C ALA A 213 17.27 -9.82 14.42
N PRO A 214 17.78 -8.83 13.66
CA PRO A 214 16.91 -7.83 13.04
C PRO A 214 15.93 -8.46 12.06
N LEU A 215 14.71 -7.91 12.01
CA LEU A 215 13.71 -8.27 11.00
C LEU A 215 13.91 -7.40 9.77
N SER A 216 14.13 -8.03 8.64
CA SER A 216 14.31 -7.39 7.34
C SER A 216 13.35 -7.99 6.30
N VAL A 217 13.53 -7.63 5.05
CA VAL A 217 12.75 -8.12 3.91
C VAL A 217 13.63 -8.91 2.95
N GLY A 218 13.16 -10.06 2.51
CA GLY A 218 13.73 -10.81 1.39
C GLY A 218 13.16 -10.32 0.05
N ARG A 219 13.44 -11.04 -1.04
CA ARG A 219 13.04 -10.60 -2.40
C ARG A 219 11.54 -10.57 -2.67
N GLU A 220 10.73 -11.25 -1.86
CA GLU A 220 9.27 -11.40 -2.07
C GLU A 220 8.44 -10.34 -1.31
N GLY A 221 9.07 -9.34 -0.69
CA GLY A 221 8.36 -8.26 0.01
C GLY A 221 8.15 -7.02 -0.85
N MET A 222 7.06 -6.29 -0.62
CA MET A 222 6.78 -5.02 -1.31
C MET A 222 7.94 -4.03 -1.18
N THR A 223 8.53 -3.90 -0.01
CA THR A 223 9.67 -2.98 0.19
C THR A 223 10.88 -3.37 -0.66
N SER A 224 11.14 -4.67 -0.87
CA SER A 224 12.21 -5.13 -1.76
C SER A 224 11.95 -4.73 -3.22
N LEU A 225 10.69 -4.88 -3.68
CA LEU A 225 10.28 -4.40 -5.00
C LEU A 225 10.50 -2.87 -5.13
N LEU A 226 10.09 -2.10 -4.12
CA LEU A 226 10.29 -0.64 -4.14
C LEU A 226 11.77 -0.26 -4.19
N MET A 227 12.65 -0.96 -3.45
CA MET A 227 14.10 -0.75 -3.54
C MET A 227 14.60 -0.98 -4.97
N GLU A 228 14.16 -2.07 -5.61
CA GLU A 228 14.57 -2.41 -6.98
C GLU A 228 14.11 -1.35 -7.98
N LEU A 229 12.83 -0.98 -7.96
CA LEU A 229 12.26 0.04 -8.85
C LEU A 229 12.89 1.43 -8.62
N ALA A 230 13.30 1.72 -7.38
CA ALA A 230 14.02 2.95 -7.03
C ALA A 230 15.50 2.95 -7.48
N GLY A 231 15.97 1.89 -8.14
CA GLY A 231 17.35 1.76 -8.60
C GLY A 231 18.33 1.27 -7.52
N GLY A 232 17.84 0.86 -6.35
CA GLY A 232 18.64 0.23 -5.31
C GLY A 232 18.75 -1.28 -5.48
N ARG A 233 19.48 -1.92 -4.57
CA ARG A 233 19.58 -3.37 -4.45
C ARG A 233 19.36 -3.77 -3.01
N ASN A 234 18.34 -4.61 -2.75
CA ASN A 234 18.16 -5.20 -1.44
C ASN A 234 19.34 -6.13 -1.12
N ILE A 235 20.03 -5.91 0.02
CA ILE A 235 21.17 -6.78 0.40
C ILE A 235 20.75 -8.21 0.75
N PHE A 236 19.45 -8.49 0.89
CA PHE A 236 18.86 -9.81 1.16
C PHE A 236 17.98 -10.32 0.00
N ASP A 237 18.24 -9.88 -1.23
CA ASP A 237 17.52 -10.29 -2.46
C ASP A 237 17.73 -11.78 -2.81
N ASP A 238 18.72 -12.43 -2.22
CA ASP A 238 18.99 -13.87 -2.33
C ASP A 238 18.04 -14.73 -1.48
N ILE A 239 17.31 -14.13 -0.54
CA ILE A 239 16.41 -14.88 0.36
C ILE A 239 14.99 -14.87 -0.19
N PRO A 240 14.44 -16.05 -0.57
CA PRO A 240 13.10 -16.16 -1.14
C PRO A 240 12.02 -16.13 -0.04
N ASN A 241 11.83 -14.96 0.55
CA ASN A 241 10.81 -14.72 1.57
C ASN A 241 10.38 -13.25 1.53
N SER A 242 9.16 -12.95 2.04
CA SER A 242 8.73 -11.56 2.21
C SER A 242 9.42 -10.90 3.40
N TYR A 243 9.35 -11.53 4.58
CA TYR A 243 10.04 -11.07 5.78
C TYR A 243 11.00 -12.13 6.28
N VAL A 244 12.16 -11.72 6.79
CA VAL A 244 13.22 -12.62 7.23
C VAL A 244 13.98 -12.02 8.43
N ARG A 245 14.22 -12.84 9.45
CA ARG A 245 15.19 -12.49 10.49
C ARG A 245 16.58 -12.80 9.99
N VAL A 246 17.46 -11.81 10.07
CA VAL A 246 18.85 -11.88 9.63
C VAL A 246 19.77 -11.63 10.82
N SER A 247 21.05 -11.96 10.72
CA SER A 247 22.00 -11.62 11.78
C SER A 247 22.66 -10.26 11.59
N TRP A 248 23.12 -9.65 12.66
CA TRP A 248 23.90 -8.41 12.61
C TRP A 248 25.22 -8.59 11.86
N GLU A 249 25.88 -9.75 12.03
CA GLU A 249 27.11 -10.10 11.33
C GLU A 249 26.89 -10.14 9.82
N GLU A 250 25.75 -10.69 9.38
CA GLU A 250 25.40 -10.74 7.96
C GLU A 250 25.13 -9.35 7.40
N MET A 251 24.47 -8.48 8.15
CA MET A 251 24.31 -7.07 7.81
C MET A 251 25.66 -6.37 7.65
N VAL A 252 26.56 -6.53 8.63
CA VAL A 252 27.91 -5.95 8.57
C VAL A 252 28.68 -6.46 7.35
N ARG A 253 28.64 -7.77 7.11
CA ARG A 253 29.33 -8.39 5.96
C ARG A 253 28.82 -7.86 4.62
N ARG A 254 27.48 -7.66 4.48
CA ARG A 254 26.85 -7.16 3.27
C ARG A 254 26.96 -5.65 3.13
N ASN A 255 27.27 -4.95 4.18
CA ASN A 255 27.62 -3.53 4.28
C ASN A 255 26.68 -2.63 3.48
N PRO A 256 25.43 -2.41 3.92
CA PRO A 256 24.48 -1.55 3.21
C PRO A 256 24.97 -0.10 3.17
N GLN A 257 24.68 0.57 2.06
CA GLN A 257 24.94 2.00 1.84
C GLN A 257 23.80 2.87 2.32
N TRP A 258 22.59 2.28 2.40
CA TRP A 258 21.39 2.90 2.92
C TRP A 258 20.63 1.92 3.81
N ILE A 259 19.99 2.45 4.85
CA ILE A 259 19.07 1.68 5.69
C ILE A 259 17.70 2.33 5.61
N ILE A 260 16.69 1.58 5.15
CA ILE A 260 15.29 1.95 5.26
C ILE A 260 14.84 1.54 6.66
N VAL A 261 14.33 2.49 7.44
CA VAL A 261 13.86 2.28 8.81
C VAL A 261 12.34 2.37 8.83
N SER A 262 11.71 1.33 9.35
CA SER A 262 10.27 1.28 9.55
C SER A 262 9.85 2.24 10.66
N ASP A 263 8.93 3.17 10.36
CA ASP A 263 8.22 3.96 11.36
C ASP A 263 6.86 3.33 11.62
N HIS A 264 6.85 2.29 12.45
CA HIS A 264 5.64 1.54 12.73
C HIS A 264 5.37 1.39 14.24
N ARG A 265 5.87 0.34 14.86
CA ARG A 265 5.63 0.04 16.29
C ARG A 265 6.47 0.90 17.21
N ILE A 266 7.64 1.23 16.76
CA ILE A 266 8.63 2.04 17.44
C ILE A 266 8.93 3.23 16.53
N PRO A 267 9.01 4.45 17.06
CA PRO A 267 9.39 5.61 16.27
C PRO A 267 10.74 5.42 15.58
N ALA A 268 10.82 5.75 14.29
CA ALA A 268 12.03 5.55 13.50
C ALA A 268 13.28 6.22 14.11
N GLU A 269 13.11 7.37 14.76
CA GLU A 269 14.19 8.09 15.42
C GLU A 269 14.83 7.27 16.56
N ALA A 270 14.02 6.45 17.27
CA ALA A 270 14.54 5.57 18.30
C ALA A 270 15.37 4.44 17.70
N THR A 271 14.89 3.84 16.59
CA THR A 271 15.65 2.84 15.83
C THR A 271 16.97 3.42 15.32
N ILE A 272 16.94 4.59 14.70
CA ILE A 272 18.13 5.25 14.17
C ILE A 272 19.14 5.54 15.28
N ARG A 273 18.69 6.06 16.45
CA ARG A 273 19.58 6.27 17.60
C ARG A 273 20.26 4.97 18.06
N ASN A 274 19.51 3.87 18.12
CA ASN A 274 20.05 2.57 18.52
C ASN A 274 21.10 2.05 17.51
N LEU A 275 20.81 2.16 16.20
CA LEU A 275 21.76 1.78 15.15
C LEU A 275 23.06 2.60 15.23
N LEU A 276 22.94 3.91 15.46
CA LEU A 276 24.10 4.81 15.60
C LEU A 276 24.91 4.56 16.87
N ALA A 277 24.28 4.06 17.94
CA ALA A 277 24.92 3.78 19.22
C ALA A 277 25.54 2.38 19.30
N ALA A 278 25.27 1.51 18.33
CA ALA A 278 25.73 0.12 18.32
C ALA A 278 27.20 0.02 17.84
N PRO A 279 28.19 -0.30 18.73
CA PRO A 279 29.61 -0.31 18.34
C PRO A 279 29.92 -1.28 17.20
N GLN A 280 29.22 -2.42 17.16
CA GLN A 280 29.40 -3.45 16.12
C GLN A 280 28.94 -2.99 14.72
N LEU A 281 28.20 -1.89 14.62
CA LEU A 281 27.70 -1.33 13.36
C LEU A 281 28.48 -0.08 12.92
N ALA A 282 29.45 0.39 13.69
CA ALA A 282 30.17 1.65 13.47
C ALA A 282 30.83 1.72 12.06
N ASP A 283 31.30 0.59 11.54
CA ASP A 283 31.97 0.49 10.24
C ASP A 283 30.98 0.26 9.08
N VAL A 284 29.69 0.03 9.34
CA VAL A 284 28.66 -0.09 8.30
C VAL A 284 28.49 1.25 7.59
N GLU A 285 28.65 1.27 6.28
CA GLU A 285 28.65 2.50 5.47
C GLU A 285 27.42 3.38 5.76
N ALA A 286 26.21 2.81 5.77
CA ALA A 286 24.98 3.53 6.04
C ALA A 286 24.96 4.16 7.46
N VAL A 287 25.52 3.50 8.44
CA VAL A 287 25.59 3.98 9.85
C VAL A 287 26.62 5.11 9.96
N ARG A 288 27.83 4.89 9.43
CA ARG A 288 28.91 5.88 9.44
C ARG A 288 28.52 7.17 8.73
N GLU A 289 27.87 7.05 7.56
CA GLU A 289 27.43 8.19 6.73
C GLU A 289 26.04 8.72 7.10
N ARG A 290 25.39 8.14 8.12
CA ARG A 290 24.03 8.50 8.57
C ARG A 290 22.97 8.47 7.44
N ARG A 291 23.04 7.48 6.56
CA ARG A 291 22.17 7.34 5.39
C ARG A 291 20.95 6.50 5.72
N PHE A 292 19.89 7.14 6.18
CA PHE A 292 18.61 6.52 6.55
C PHE A 292 17.47 7.05 5.71
N ILE A 293 16.54 6.17 5.35
CA ILE A 293 15.26 6.50 4.71
C ILE A 293 14.16 6.00 5.67
N VAL A 294 13.27 6.88 6.09
CA VAL A 294 12.16 6.50 6.96
C VAL A 294 10.93 6.21 6.11
N LEU A 295 10.31 5.05 6.31
CA LEU A 295 9.04 4.68 5.70
C LEU A 295 8.01 4.38 6.79
N THR A 296 6.81 4.93 6.64
CA THR A 296 5.65 4.54 7.45
C THR A 296 5.16 3.14 7.05
N TYR A 297 4.34 2.53 7.89
CA TYR A 297 3.82 1.18 7.61
C TYR A 297 3.06 1.11 6.28
N ALA A 298 2.25 2.10 5.95
CA ALA A 298 1.53 2.14 4.67
C ALA A 298 2.46 2.36 3.46
N GLU A 299 3.64 2.95 3.63
CA GLU A 299 4.61 3.16 2.57
C GLU A 299 5.44 1.92 2.25
N GLN A 300 5.57 1.00 3.19
CA GLN A 300 6.41 -0.21 3.06
C GLN A 300 5.62 -1.49 2.81
N THR A 301 4.34 -1.52 3.18
CA THR A 301 3.41 -2.62 2.91
C THR A 301 2.48 -2.27 1.74
N PRO A 302 1.83 -3.24 1.08
CA PRO A 302 0.97 -2.94 -0.06
C PRO A 302 -0.11 -1.92 0.28
N SER A 303 -0.05 -0.77 -0.34
CA SER A 303 -1.02 0.33 -0.22
C SER A 303 -0.84 1.37 -1.32
N THR A 304 -1.75 2.30 -1.40
CA THR A 304 -1.69 3.48 -2.27
C THR A 304 -0.47 4.36 -2.03
N ARG A 305 0.21 4.26 -0.86
CA ARG A 305 1.40 5.06 -0.52
C ARG A 305 2.71 4.50 -1.07
N ASN A 306 2.68 3.32 -1.66
CA ASN A 306 3.89 2.71 -2.22
C ASN A 306 4.49 3.56 -3.36
N VAL A 307 3.67 4.23 -4.16
CA VAL A 307 4.17 5.07 -5.28
C VAL A 307 4.87 6.33 -4.76
N ASP A 308 4.32 6.96 -3.71
CA ASP A 308 4.95 8.12 -3.06
C ASP A 308 6.30 7.72 -2.43
N ALA A 309 6.33 6.55 -1.77
CA ALA A 309 7.55 5.97 -1.21
C ALA A 309 8.60 5.68 -2.28
N LEU A 310 8.19 5.08 -3.40
CA LEU A 310 9.06 4.80 -4.55
C LEU A 310 9.73 6.07 -5.09
N GLU A 311 8.94 7.13 -5.35
CA GLU A 311 9.45 8.40 -5.85
C GLU A 311 10.46 9.03 -4.87
N ARG A 312 10.14 9.01 -3.57
CA ARG A 312 11.04 9.52 -2.53
C ARG A 312 12.32 8.72 -2.43
N MET A 313 12.22 7.39 -2.43
CA MET A 313 13.39 6.50 -2.42
C MET A 313 14.29 6.74 -3.63
N ALA A 314 13.73 6.80 -4.83
CA ALA A 314 14.49 7.01 -6.07
C ALA A 314 15.24 8.34 -6.06
N ARG A 315 14.59 9.42 -5.62
CA ARG A 315 15.24 10.75 -5.46
C ARG A 315 16.33 10.75 -4.39
N THR A 316 16.19 9.93 -3.37
CA THR A 316 17.18 9.83 -2.28
C THR A 316 18.39 8.99 -2.70
N LEU A 317 18.15 7.88 -3.40
CA LEU A 317 19.22 6.98 -3.86
C LEU A 317 19.99 7.56 -5.04
N HIS A 318 19.32 8.31 -5.93
CA HIS A 318 19.86 8.84 -7.19
C HIS A 318 19.47 10.32 -7.38
N PRO A 319 19.90 11.25 -6.50
CA PRO A 319 19.52 12.65 -6.62
C PRO A 319 19.93 13.27 -7.96
N GLU A 320 21.03 12.80 -8.56
CA GLU A 320 21.54 13.25 -9.86
C GLU A 320 20.56 12.99 -11.01
N LEU A 321 19.77 11.91 -10.97
CA LEU A 321 18.79 11.56 -12.01
C LEU A 321 17.50 12.39 -11.93
N PHE A 322 17.32 13.13 -10.85
CA PHE A 322 16.11 13.93 -10.56
C PHE A 322 16.38 15.43 -10.45
N GLN A 323 17.63 15.87 -10.64
CA GLN A 323 17.97 17.29 -10.80
C GLN A 323 17.45 17.75 -12.17
N ARG A 324 16.74 18.87 -12.20
CA ARG A 324 16.33 19.54 -13.44
C ARG A 324 17.35 20.56 -13.85
#